data_056822d5a8a03c23da423a4e79cc8c53
#
_entry.id   056822d5a8a03c23da423a4e79cc8c53
#
_cell.length_a   1.000
_cell.length_b   1.000
_cell.length_c   1.000
_cell.angle_alpha   90.00
_cell.angle_beta   90.00
_cell.angle_gamma   90.00
#
_symmetry.space_group_name_H-M   'P 1'
#
loop_
_entity.id
_entity.type
_entity.pdbx_description
1 polymer ?
#
loop_
_entity_poly.entity_id
_entity_poly.type
_entity_poly.pdbx_seq_one_letter_code
_entity_poly.pdbx_strand_id
1 'polypeptide(L)'
;MKVNSQYMHVLWFSLKTKEPINLNEVKDRLVSNELVAMTTKDMTSTVYSFGRDHGHFGRILNQAVVVEQSLHVRNDHEVYGFCFTPQDGNSILSSISAAERFLYPHSYENKIQCLNELFFEEI
;
A
#
# COMPACT_ATOMS: atom_id res chain seq x y z
N MET A 1 -6.26 11.33 20.56
CA MET A 1 -6.85 10.01 20.25
C MET A 1 -5.77 8.97 20.51
N LYS A 2 -6.04 7.94 21.29
CA LYS A 2 -5.06 6.89 21.56
C LYS A 2 -5.39 5.74 20.58
N VAL A 3 -4.52 5.52 19.61
CA VAL A 3 -4.68 4.45 18.61
C VAL A 3 -3.74 3.33 19.02
N ASN A 4 -4.25 2.10 19.11
CA ASN A 4 -3.39 0.96 19.36
C ASN A 4 -2.73 0.54 18.05
N SER A 5 -1.60 1.17 17.74
CA SER A 5 -0.84 0.99 16.50
C SER A 5 0.51 0.33 16.75
N GLN A 6 0.55 -0.65 17.64
CA GLN A 6 1.82 -1.24 18.12
C GLN A 6 2.65 -1.86 16.96
N TYR A 7 2.02 -2.29 15.87
CA TYR A 7 2.66 -2.98 14.76
C TYR A 7 2.42 -2.35 13.39
N MET A 8 1.56 -1.35 13.33
CA MET A 8 1.23 -0.64 12.10
C MET A 8 1.00 0.84 12.38
N HIS A 9 1.44 1.68 11.46
CA HIS A 9 1.07 3.08 11.46
C HIS A 9 -0.24 3.29 10.71
N VAL A 10 -1.09 4.15 11.23
CA VAL A 10 -2.26 4.67 10.51
C VAL A 10 -1.88 6.03 9.96
N LEU A 11 -1.89 6.14 8.65
CA LEU A 11 -1.58 7.38 7.96
C LEU A 11 -2.83 7.90 7.25
N TRP A 12 -3.10 9.17 7.40
CA TRP A 12 -3.98 9.91 6.52
C TRP A 12 -3.14 10.52 5.40
N PHE A 13 -3.61 10.41 4.18
CA PHE A 13 -2.94 11.01 3.03
C PHE A 13 -3.89 11.91 2.24
N SER A 14 -3.34 12.94 1.62
CA SER A 14 -3.99 13.79 0.64
C SER A 14 -3.03 13.99 -0.53
N LEU A 15 -3.49 13.65 -1.73
CA LEU A 15 -2.74 13.73 -2.98
C LEU A 15 -3.45 14.69 -3.92
N LYS A 16 -2.73 15.66 -4.45
CA LYS A 16 -3.25 16.54 -5.50
C LYS A 16 -2.84 16.00 -6.87
N THR A 17 -3.81 15.83 -7.75
CA THR A 17 -3.59 15.37 -9.12
C THR A 17 -3.51 16.55 -10.09
N LYS A 18 -2.69 16.43 -11.12
CA LYS A 18 -2.59 17.44 -12.19
C LYS A 18 -3.82 17.41 -13.08
N GLU A 19 -4.26 16.21 -13.43
CA GLU A 19 -5.43 15.96 -14.26
C GLU A 19 -6.62 15.56 -13.39
N PRO A 20 -7.84 15.86 -13.83
CA PRO A 20 -9.05 15.38 -13.16
C PRO A 20 -9.02 13.86 -13.01
N ILE A 21 -9.49 13.36 -11.89
CA ILE A 21 -9.55 11.93 -11.60
C ILE A 21 -10.84 11.60 -10.86
N ASN A 22 -11.43 10.46 -11.16
CA ASN A 22 -12.57 9.94 -10.44
C ASN A 22 -12.17 8.80 -9.48
N LEU A 23 -13.10 8.42 -8.59
CA LEU A 23 -12.82 7.42 -7.56
C LEU A 23 -12.46 6.05 -8.14
N ASN A 24 -13.08 5.64 -9.24
CA ASN A 24 -12.80 4.35 -9.87
C ASN A 24 -11.38 4.32 -10.45
N GLU A 25 -10.98 5.39 -11.15
CA GLU A 25 -9.61 5.52 -11.65
C GLU A 25 -8.58 5.53 -10.53
N VAL A 26 -8.90 6.14 -9.37
CA VAL A 26 -8.03 6.07 -8.19
C VAL A 26 -7.86 4.63 -7.73
N LYS A 27 -8.96 3.88 -7.60
CA LYS A 27 -8.93 2.48 -7.20
C LYS A 27 -8.12 1.63 -8.18
N ASP A 28 -8.38 1.77 -9.47
CA ASP A 28 -7.67 1.02 -10.51
C ASP A 28 -6.17 1.28 -10.47
N ARG A 29 -5.76 2.53 -10.28
CA ARG A 29 -4.34 2.90 -10.15
C ARG A 29 -3.69 2.37 -8.87
N LEU A 30 -4.43 2.33 -7.77
CA LEU A 30 -3.92 1.77 -6.51
C LEU A 30 -3.76 0.25 -6.62
N VAL A 31 -4.75 -0.46 -7.16
CA VAL A 31 -4.70 -1.92 -7.36
C VAL A 31 -3.58 -2.32 -8.33
N SER A 32 -3.32 -1.50 -9.35
CA SER A 32 -2.22 -1.78 -10.29
C SER A 32 -0.82 -1.52 -9.74
N ASN A 33 -0.71 -1.01 -8.51
CA ASN A 33 0.59 -0.72 -7.88
C ASN A 33 0.99 -1.85 -6.93
N GLU A 34 2.02 -2.60 -7.26
CA GLU A 34 2.54 -3.74 -6.49
C GLU A 34 2.88 -3.39 -5.02
N LEU A 35 3.21 -2.14 -4.72
CA LEU A 35 3.54 -1.69 -3.37
C LEU A 35 2.31 -1.29 -2.55
N VAL A 36 1.12 -1.47 -3.10
CA VAL A 36 -0.16 -1.15 -2.46
C VAL A 36 -1.03 -2.40 -2.44
N ALA A 37 -1.61 -2.70 -1.29
CA ALA A 37 -2.70 -3.65 -1.16
C ALA A 37 -3.97 -2.91 -0.74
N MET A 38 -5.12 -3.35 -1.22
CA MET A 38 -6.41 -2.79 -0.81
C MET A 38 -6.98 -3.60 0.36
N THR A 39 -7.79 -2.96 1.20
CA THR A 39 -8.51 -3.66 2.27
C THR A 39 -9.87 -3.04 2.53
N THR A 40 -10.83 -3.88 2.85
CA THR A 40 -12.12 -3.50 3.41
C THR A 40 -12.11 -3.44 4.95
N LYS A 41 -11.01 -3.90 5.57
CA LYS A 41 -10.84 -3.87 7.02
C LYS A 41 -10.48 -2.45 7.47
N ASP A 42 -11.15 -1.98 8.49
CA ASP A 42 -11.01 -0.63 9.04
C ASP A 42 -10.24 -0.58 10.37
N MET A 43 -9.80 -1.73 10.87
CA MET A 43 -9.05 -1.83 12.12
C MET A 43 -7.63 -2.36 11.88
N THR A 44 -6.65 -1.69 12.47
CA THR A 44 -5.24 -2.11 12.42
C THR A 44 -5.02 -3.52 12.94
N SER A 45 -5.76 -3.92 13.97
CA SER A 45 -5.64 -5.26 14.57
C SER A 45 -6.03 -6.39 13.61
N THR A 46 -7.04 -6.18 12.77
CA THR A 46 -7.49 -7.18 11.79
C THR A 46 -6.51 -7.30 10.64
N VAL A 47 -5.99 -6.17 10.14
CA VAL A 47 -4.96 -6.16 9.10
C VAL A 47 -3.65 -6.77 9.64
N TYR A 48 -3.27 -6.43 10.87
CA TYR A 48 -2.11 -7.03 11.51
C TYR A 48 -2.25 -8.56 11.67
N SER A 49 -3.44 -9.03 12.10
CA SER A 49 -3.69 -10.46 12.23
C SER A 49 -3.59 -11.18 10.89
N PHE A 50 -4.09 -10.58 9.82
CA PHE A 50 -3.91 -11.11 8.47
C PHE A 50 -2.42 -11.22 8.12
N GLY A 51 -1.64 -10.17 8.34
CA GLY A 51 -0.21 -10.17 8.07
C GLY A 51 0.56 -11.21 8.89
N ARG A 52 0.19 -11.41 10.16
CA ARG A 52 0.76 -12.45 11.01
C ARG A 52 0.47 -13.85 10.47
N ASP A 53 -0.75 -14.08 10.01
CA ASP A 53 -1.24 -15.41 9.65
C ASP A 53 -0.89 -15.77 8.19
N HIS A 54 -0.80 -14.80 7.30
CA HIS A 54 -0.60 -14.99 5.86
C HIS A 54 0.65 -14.30 5.31
N GLY A 55 1.23 -13.36 6.07
CA GLY A 55 2.43 -12.65 5.66
C GLY A 55 3.67 -13.55 5.59
N HIS A 56 4.60 -13.18 4.73
CA HIS A 56 5.85 -13.92 4.57
C HIS A 56 6.70 -13.86 5.84
N PHE A 57 7.34 -14.95 6.17
CA PHE A 57 8.14 -15.11 7.39
C PHE A 57 7.34 -14.84 8.69
N GLY A 58 6.04 -15.09 8.66
CA GLY A 58 5.15 -15.08 9.82
C GLY A 58 4.70 -13.72 10.32
N ARG A 59 4.94 -12.61 9.60
CA ARG A 59 4.52 -11.29 10.07
C ARG A 59 4.66 -10.12 9.08
N ILE A 60 5.10 -10.35 7.85
CA ILE A 60 5.50 -9.24 7.00
C ILE A 60 4.45 -8.96 5.94
N LEU A 61 3.83 -7.81 6.03
CA LEU A 61 3.20 -7.13 4.93
C LEU A 61 4.19 -6.11 4.39
N ASN A 62 4.53 -6.23 3.13
CA ASN A 62 5.55 -5.37 2.50
C ASN A 62 4.94 -4.19 1.74
N GLN A 63 3.65 -3.99 1.87
CA GLN A 63 2.86 -3.05 1.09
C GLN A 63 2.18 -2.02 2.00
N ALA A 64 1.89 -0.86 1.45
CA ALA A 64 0.95 0.06 2.06
C ALA A 64 -0.47 -0.48 1.88
N VAL A 65 -1.21 -0.61 2.97
CA VAL A 65 -2.55 -1.19 2.96
C VAL A 65 -3.58 -0.07 2.97
N VAL A 66 -4.20 0.21 1.83
CA VAL A 66 -5.16 1.30 1.68
C VAL A 66 -6.56 0.84 2.07
N VAL A 67 -7.19 1.58 2.96
CA VAL A 67 -8.57 1.31 3.40
C VAL A 67 -9.53 1.81 2.32
N GLU A 68 -10.11 0.90 1.56
CA GLU A 68 -10.94 1.22 0.39
C GLU A 68 -12.09 2.17 0.70
N GLN A 69 -12.78 1.93 1.81
CA GLN A 69 -13.95 2.72 2.23
C GLN A 69 -13.58 4.16 2.65
N SER A 70 -12.32 4.43 2.89
CA SER A 70 -11.82 5.75 3.28
C SER A 70 -11.43 6.63 2.10
N LEU A 71 -11.43 6.07 0.88
CA LEU A 71 -11.03 6.81 -0.31
C LEU A 71 -12.11 7.78 -0.75
N HIS A 72 -11.71 9.03 -0.95
CA HIS A 72 -12.58 10.09 -1.46
C HIS A 72 -11.84 10.94 -2.47
N VAL A 73 -12.59 11.47 -3.44
CA VAL A 73 -12.10 12.46 -4.40
C VAL A 73 -12.88 13.76 -4.19
N ARG A 74 -12.15 14.85 -3.99
CA ARG A 74 -12.69 16.19 -3.83
C ARG A 74 -12.32 17.06 -5.02
N ASN A 75 -13.33 17.75 -5.59
CA ASN A 75 -13.16 18.66 -6.74
C ASN A 75 -12.37 18.02 -7.90
N ASP A 76 -12.50 16.73 -8.11
CA ASP A 76 -11.84 15.95 -9.18
C ASP A 76 -10.31 16.03 -9.20
N HIS A 77 -9.70 16.67 -8.21
CA HIS A 77 -8.25 16.94 -8.18
C HIS A 77 -7.57 16.61 -6.85
N GLU A 78 -8.31 16.21 -5.83
CA GLU A 78 -7.74 15.87 -4.54
C GLU A 78 -8.26 14.52 -4.07
N VAL A 79 -7.35 13.57 -3.96
CA VAL A 79 -7.61 12.22 -3.43
C VAL A 79 -7.15 12.16 -2.00
N TYR A 80 -7.99 11.69 -1.09
CA TYR A 80 -7.59 11.46 0.29
C TYR A 80 -8.17 10.14 0.83
N GLY A 81 -7.50 9.62 1.84
CA GLY A 81 -7.89 8.38 2.48
C GLY A 81 -6.96 8.02 3.63
N PHE A 82 -7.18 6.83 4.15
CA PHE A 82 -6.32 6.24 5.17
C PHE A 82 -5.61 5.02 4.62
N CYS A 83 -4.38 4.82 5.08
CA CYS A 83 -3.66 3.57 4.86
C CYS A 83 -2.96 3.11 6.14
N PHE A 84 -2.72 1.83 6.21
CA PHE A 84 -1.89 1.21 7.22
C PHE A 84 -0.51 0.93 6.63
N THR A 85 0.54 1.23 7.37
CA THR A 85 1.89 0.86 6.99
C THR A 85 2.50 -0.04 8.06
N PRO A 86 2.93 -1.24 7.71
CA PRO A 86 3.60 -2.14 8.63
C PRO A 86 4.90 -1.51 9.17
N GLN A 87 5.21 -1.74 10.44
CA GLN A 87 6.48 -1.29 11.01
C GLN A 87 7.63 -2.20 10.61
N ASP A 88 7.37 -3.50 10.55
CA ASP A 88 8.37 -4.51 10.23
C ASP A 88 8.31 -4.88 8.74
N GLY A 89 9.40 -4.70 8.03
CA GLY A 89 9.59 -5.23 6.69
C GLY A 89 9.06 -4.39 5.53
N ASN A 90 8.22 -3.38 5.76
CA ASN A 90 7.64 -2.57 4.69
C ASN A 90 8.69 -1.81 3.86
N SER A 91 9.83 -1.51 4.44
CA SER A 91 10.91 -0.79 3.77
C SER A 91 11.82 -1.68 2.91
N ILE A 92 11.80 -2.99 3.09
CA ILE A 92 12.72 -3.90 2.38
C ILE A 92 12.38 -3.94 0.90
N LEU A 93 11.16 -4.33 0.55
CA LEU A 93 10.77 -4.45 -0.86
C LEU A 93 10.68 -3.09 -1.56
N SER A 94 10.19 -2.07 -0.89
CA SER A 94 10.18 -0.71 -1.44
C SER A 94 11.58 -0.16 -1.65
N SER A 95 12.53 -0.48 -0.78
CA SER A 95 13.94 -0.11 -0.95
C SER A 95 14.60 -0.86 -2.11
N ILE A 96 14.32 -2.16 -2.26
CA ILE A 96 14.79 -2.95 -3.40
C ILE A 96 14.22 -2.38 -4.71
N SER A 97 12.92 -2.15 -4.76
CA SER A 97 12.25 -1.57 -5.93
C SER A 97 12.82 -0.19 -6.29
N ALA A 98 13.05 0.67 -5.30
CA ALA A 98 13.66 1.98 -5.52
C ALA A 98 15.10 1.87 -6.04
N ALA A 99 15.90 0.97 -5.48
CA ALA A 99 17.28 0.73 -5.92
C ALA A 99 17.31 0.18 -7.34
N GLU A 100 16.46 -0.80 -7.68
CA GLU A 100 16.36 -1.35 -9.03
C GLU A 100 15.92 -0.28 -10.04
N ARG A 101 14.95 0.55 -9.69
CA ARG A 101 14.52 1.66 -10.53
C ARG A 101 15.62 2.69 -10.76
N PHE A 102 16.42 2.96 -9.73
CA PHE A 102 17.55 3.89 -9.85
C PHE A 102 18.68 3.33 -10.72
N LEU A 103 19.02 2.06 -10.53
CA LEU A 103 20.12 1.40 -11.26
C LEU A 103 19.72 0.99 -12.68
N TYR A 104 18.46 0.63 -12.90
CA TYR A 104 17.96 0.05 -14.15
C TYR A 104 16.63 0.70 -14.60
N PRO A 105 16.60 2.02 -14.87
CA PRO A 105 15.34 2.76 -15.06
C PRO A 105 14.46 2.24 -16.22
N HIS A 106 15.04 1.50 -17.17
CA HIS A 106 14.32 0.97 -18.34
C HIS A 106 13.97 -0.52 -18.23
N SER A 107 14.41 -1.21 -17.19
CA SER A 107 14.19 -2.66 -17.03
C SER A 107 13.89 -3.10 -15.60
N TYR A 108 13.70 -2.16 -14.68
CA TYR A 108 13.46 -2.48 -13.28
C TYR A 108 12.19 -3.31 -13.08
N GLU A 109 11.13 -3.07 -13.86
CA GLU A 109 9.86 -3.82 -13.80
C GLU A 109 10.09 -5.31 -14.03
N ASN A 110 10.92 -5.67 -15.01
CA ASN A 110 11.26 -7.06 -15.26
C ASN A 110 12.09 -7.67 -14.13
N LYS A 111 12.94 -6.88 -13.49
CA LYS A 111 13.82 -7.35 -12.41
C LYS A 111 13.08 -7.60 -11.11
N ILE A 112 12.06 -6.81 -10.82
CA ILE A 112 11.27 -6.96 -9.58
C ILE A 112 10.18 -8.03 -9.70
N GLN A 113 9.91 -8.59 -10.87
CA GLN A 113 8.89 -9.64 -11.05
C GLN A 113 9.09 -10.85 -10.14
N CYS A 114 10.33 -11.17 -9.77
CA CYS A 114 10.60 -12.24 -8.81
C CYS A 114 10.06 -11.96 -7.39
N LEU A 115 9.68 -10.73 -7.11
CA LEU A 115 9.09 -10.32 -5.83
C LEU A 115 7.55 -10.40 -5.82
N ASN A 116 6.92 -10.66 -6.97
CA ASN A 116 5.46 -10.66 -7.10
C ASN A 116 4.78 -11.66 -6.16
N GLU A 117 5.42 -12.78 -5.88
CA GLU A 117 4.93 -13.77 -4.92
C GLU A 117 4.84 -13.24 -3.47
N LEU A 118 5.48 -12.11 -3.19
CA LEU A 118 5.52 -11.47 -1.87
C LEU A 118 4.45 -10.40 -1.69
N PHE A 119 3.66 -10.13 -2.71
CA PHE A 119 2.64 -9.09 -2.70
C PHE A 119 1.23 -9.69 -2.60
N PHE A 120 0.36 -8.95 -1.94
CA PHE A 120 -1.07 -9.23 -1.88
C PHE A 120 -1.83 -8.18 -2.69
N GLU A 121 -2.82 -8.59 -3.43
CA GLU A 121 -3.74 -7.67 -4.12
C GLU A 121 -4.77 -7.11 -3.13
N GLU A 122 -5.26 -7.98 -2.26
CA GLU A 122 -6.26 -7.65 -1.24
C GLU A 122 -5.88 -8.27 0.11
N ILE A 123 -6.17 -7.54 1.17
CA ILE A 123 -5.92 -7.93 2.55
C ILE A 123 -7.21 -7.88 3.37
#